data_33f726bd6bdb6f8817df44b1c8bf7eaa
#
_entry.id   33f726bd6bdb6f8817df44b1c8bf7eaa
#
_cell.length_a   1.000
_cell.length_b   1.000
_cell.length_c   1.000
_cell.angle_alpha   90.00
_cell.angle_beta   90.00
_cell.angle_gamma   90.00
#
_symmetry.space_group_name_H-M   'P 1'
#
loop_
_entity.id
_entity.type
_entity.pdbx_description
1 polymer ?
#
loop_
_entity_poly.entity_id
_entity_poly.type
_entity_poly.pdbx_seq_one_letter_code
_entity_poly.pdbx_strand_id
1 'polypeptide(L)'
;MIKHKSGQAALIIVIVTMVTALGVAVSSVTQSNLNLKETVYSTQSTQAKACAEAGAERALAYLIGDPPLDGGTDTQSSTDADANYAVDGCTYTTVIRDYPCSDVNDPLFCNDQVYIASLSENAVQEIKVKDGSIGIEFTYGNIDEASLAVYLYKADSVDRKMYHCGSSNSPNADFDTASKDVNTGKCTISSLSTTGVTLVRLRPLYTSMSINVSGSGVAGTKSGYLIKSKGSAGSVSRSVNIYRYYSQLPAAFDEAVVSLGSDVQLN
;
A
#
# COMPACT_ATOMS: atom_id res chain seq x y z
N MET A 1 61.22 -23.71 -57.79
CA MET A 1 60.62 -22.36 -57.90
C MET A 1 59.40 -22.23 -57.02
N ILE A 2 59.54 -21.78 -55.78
CA ILE A 2 58.43 -21.52 -54.84
C ILE A 2 58.24 -20.01 -54.86
N LYS A 3 57.35 -19.54 -55.75
CA LYS A 3 57.03 -18.12 -55.87
C LYS A 3 55.84 -17.76 -54.94
N HIS A 4 56.15 -16.90 -54.01
CA HIS A 4 55.32 -15.86 -53.42
C HIS A 4 53.82 -16.16 -53.14
N LYS A 5 53.51 -16.94 -52.09
CA LYS A 5 52.17 -16.92 -51.41
C LYS A 5 52.16 -16.02 -50.18
N SER A 6 53.24 -15.37 -49.81
CA SER A 6 53.36 -14.54 -48.60
C SER A 6 52.50 -13.25 -48.65
N GLY A 7 52.31 -12.66 -49.83
CA GLY A 7 51.55 -11.44 -49.97
C GLY A 7 50.02 -11.63 -49.75
N GLN A 8 49.51 -12.81 -50.15
CA GLN A 8 48.05 -13.10 -49.92
C GLN A 8 47.72 -13.34 -48.45
N ALA A 9 48.64 -13.99 -47.72
CA ALA A 9 48.44 -14.20 -46.28
C ALA A 9 48.45 -12.86 -45.49
N ALA A 10 49.31 -11.95 -45.84
CA ALA A 10 49.37 -10.63 -45.21
C ALA A 10 48.12 -9.80 -45.48
N LEU A 11 47.55 -9.85 -46.68
CA LEU A 11 46.32 -9.17 -47.03
C LEU A 11 45.13 -9.72 -46.24
N ILE A 12 45.02 -11.03 -46.08
CA ILE A 12 43.94 -11.68 -45.29
C ILE A 12 44.04 -11.25 -43.82
N ILE A 13 45.24 -11.23 -43.25
CA ILE A 13 45.45 -10.81 -41.85
C ILE A 13 45.02 -9.35 -41.66
N VAL A 14 45.35 -8.44 -42.56
CA VAL A 14 44.93 -7.03 -42.50
C VAL A 14 43.43 -6.88 -42.58
N ILE A 15 42.77 -7.62 -43.47
CA ILE A 15 41.29 -7.57 -43.58
C ILE A 15 40.65 -8.11 -42.29
N VAL A 16 41.12 -9.22 -41.76
CA VAL A 16 40.59 -9.80 -40.52
C VAL A 16 40.77 -8.84 -39.33
N THR A 17 41.96 -8.22 -39.21
CA THR A 17 42.18 -7.25 -38.12
C THR A 17 41.31 -5.99 -38.27
N MET A 18 41.09 -5.49 -39.50
CA MET A 18 40.17 -4.39 -39.74
C MET A 18 38.72 -4.73 -39.36
N VAL A 19 38.24 -5.90 -39.78
CA VAL A 19 36.87 -6.34 -39.48
C VAL A 19 36.67 -6.53 -37.96
N THR A 20 37.64 -7.14 -37.27
CA THR A 20 37.59 -7.30 -35.83
C THR A 20 37.63 -5.97 -35.10
N ALA A 21 38.49 -5.03 -35.52
CA ALA A 21 38.57 -3.70 -34.93
C ALA A 21 37.28 -2.90 -35.12
N LEU A 22 36.65 -2.97 -36.31
CA LEU A 22 35.33 -2.36 -36.56
C LEU A 22 34.24 -3.00 -35.72
N GLY A 23 34.24 -4.32 -35.56
CA GLY A 23 33.27 -5.04 -34.71
C GLY A 23 33.33 -4.58 -33.24
N VAL A 24 34.55 -4.44 -32.70
CA VAL A 24 34.74 -3.92 -31.32
C VAL A 24 34.32 -2.47 -31.20
N ALA A 25 34.64 -1.62 -32.18
CA ALA A 25 34.23 -0.21 -32.15
C ALA A 25 32.72 -0.04 -32.18
N VAL A 26 32.00 -0.75 -33.05
CA VAL A 26 30.51 -0.73 -33.12
C VAL A 26 29.91 -1.24 -31.83
N SER A 27 30.43 -2.33 -31.26
CA SER A 27 29.97 -2.88 -29.98
C SER A 27 30.12 -1.87 -28.83
N SER A 28 31.27 -1.19 -28.76
CA SER A 28 31.52 -0.18 -27.71
C SER A 28 30.57 1.02 -27.81
N VAL A 29 30.31 1.51 -29.04
CA VAL A 29 29.36 2.61 -29.27
C VAL A 29 27.92 2.20 -28.88
N THR A 30 27.51 0.98 -29.24
CA THR A 30 26.20 0.47 -28.89
C THR A 30 26.04 0.36 -27.38
N GLN A 31 27.04 -0.17 -26.68
CA GLN A 31 27.03 -0.30 -25.23
C GLN A 31 27.03 1.06 -24.52
N SER A 32 27.77 2.05 -25.03
CA SER A 32 27.76 3.41 -24.52
C SER A 32 26.35 4.05 -24.66
N ASN A 33 25.71 3.87 -25.81
CA ASN A 33 24.37 4.39 -26.05
C ASN A 33 23.30 3.72 -25.13
N LEU A 34 23.43 2.42 -24.85
CA LEU A 34 22.57 1.72 -23.91
C LEU A 34 22.75 2.25 -22.49
N ASN A 35 23.98 2.42 -22.04
CA ASN A 35 24.29 2.96 -20.71
C ASN A 35 23.76 4.40 -20.55
N LEU A 36 23.89 5.23 -21.58
CA LEU A 36 23.33 6.59 -21.57
C LEU A 36 21.81 6.57 -21.44
N LYS A 37 21.12 5.71 -22.20
CA LYS A 37 19.66 5.55 -22.09
C LYS A 37 19.25 5.09 -20.70
N GLU A 38 19.92 4.10 -20.15
CA GLU A 38 19.65 3.59 -18.81
C GLU A 38 19.83 4.68 -17.75
N THR A 39 20.92 5.47 -17.85
CA THR A 39 21.16 6.60 -16.94
C THR A 39 20.06 7.66 -17.06
N VAL A 40 19.64 8.01 -18.27
CA VAL A 40 18.55 8.98 -18.49
C VAL A 40 17.23 8.46 -17.92
N TYR A 41 16.89 7.19 -18.18
CA TYR A 41 15.66 6.61 -17.62
C TYR A 41 15.69 6.50 -16.09
N SER A 42 16.84 6.17 -15.50
CA SER A 42 17.03 6.14 -14.05
C SER A 42 16.82 7.53 -13.44
N THR A 43 17.42 8.55 -14.03
CA THR A 43 17.26 9.95 -13.60
C THR A 43 15.81 10.41 -13.72
N GLN A 44 15.16 10.17 -14.86
CA GLN A 44 13.75 10.49 -15.06
C GLN A 44 12.83 9.73 -14.07
N SER A 45 13.15 8.47 -13.77
CA SER A 45 12.41 7.68 -12.80
C SER A 45 12.49 8.27 -11.38
N THR A 46 13.68 8.71 -10.98
CA THR A 46 13.90 9.35 -9.67
C THR A 46 13.17 10.71 -9.59
N GLN A 47 13.24 11.51 -10.65
CA GLN A 47 12.51 12.77 -10.73
C GLN A 47 11.00 12.55 -10.71
N ALA A 48 10.47 11.60 -11.49
CA ALA A 48 9.05 11.27 -11.51
C ALA A 48 8.55 10.80 -10.12
N LYS A 49 9.37 10.03 -9.40
CA LYS A 49 9.06 9.61 -8.03
C LYS A 49 9.05 10.80 -7.07
N ALA A 50 10.06 11.65 -7.11
CA ALA A 50 10.11 12.86 -6.27
C ALA A 50 8.92 13.79 -6.53
N CYS A 51 8.48 13.93 -7.79
CA CYS A 51 7.27 14.68 -8.13
C CYS A 51 6.00 14.04 -7.57
N ALA A 52 5.88 12.72 -7.64
CA ALA A 52 4.75 12.02 -7.05
C ALA A 52 4.70 12.20 -5.52
N GLU A 53 5.85 12.15 -4.86
CA GLU A 53 5.97 12.38 -3.42
C GLU A 53 5.60 13.82 -3.06
N ALA A 54 6.10 14.82 -3.79
CA ALA A 54 5.74 16.23 -3.58
C ALA A 54 4.24 16.49 -3.76
N GLY A 55 3.60 15.88 -4.77
CA GLY A 55 2.16 15.94 -4.95
C GLY A 55 1.39 15.29 -3.79
N ALA A 56 1.87 14.17 -3.28
CA ALA A 56 1.26 13.49 -2.15
C ALA A 56 1.39 14.30 -0.84
N GLU A 57 2.55 14.93 -0.59
CA GLU A 57 2.78 15.82 0.56
C GLU A 57 1.86 17.04 0.52
N ARG A 58 1.69 17.64 -0.66
CA ARG A 58 0.75 18.76 -0.85
C ARG A 58 -0.68 18.34 -0.54
N ALA A 59 -1.11 17.17 -1.02
CA ALA A 59 -2.43 16.65 -0.73
C ALA A 59 -2.63 16.38 0.78
N LEU A 60 -1.61 15.90 1.47
CA LEU A 60 -1.65 15.76 2.92
C LEU A 60 -1.77 17.09 3.64
N ALA A 61 -1.04 18.11 3.19
CA ALA A 61 -1.14 19.46 3.76
C ALA A 61 -2.53 20.08 3.53
N TYR A 62 -3.10 19.86 2.35
CA TYR A 62 -4.47 20.27 2.02
C TYR A 62 -5.50 19.64 2.96
N LEU A 63 -5.40 18.32 3.20
CA LEU A 63 -6.29 17.60 4.12
C LEU A 63 -6.18 18.04 5.59
N ILE A 64 -5.10 18.73 5.97
CA ILE A 64 -4.94 19.30 7.31
C ILE A 64 -5.65 20.64 7.41
N GLY A 65 -5.61 21.44 6.36
CA GLY A 65 -6.14 22.81 6.34
C GLY A 65 -7.63 22.89 6.01
N ASP A 66 -8.06 22.15 5.01
CA ASP A 66 -9.45 22.17 4.53
C ASP A 66 -9.76 20.81 3.89
N PRO A 67 -10.33 19.87 4.66
CA PRO A 67 -10.60 18.53 4.16
C PRO A 67 -11.64 18.57 3.02
N PRO A 68 -11.52 17.72 2.00
CA PRO A 68 -12.46 17.63 0.90
C PRO A 68 -13.89 17.35 1.37
N LEU A 69 -14.83 17.90 0.63
CA LEU A 69 -16.26 17.78 0.89
C LEU A 69 -16.72 16.32 0.92
N ASP A 70 -17.70 16.03 1.76
CA ASP A 70 -18.25 14.68 1.92
C ASP A 70 -18.64 14.05 0.57
N GLY A 71 -18.07 12.87 0.30
CA GLY A 71 -18.37 12.06 -0.89
C GLY A 71 -17.69 12.50 -2.18
N GLY A 72 -16.75 13.44 -2.11
CA GLY A 72 -16.07 14.00 -3.27
C GLY A 72 -14.76 13.33 -3.66
N THR A 73 -14.41 13.49 -4.94
CA THR A 73 -13.05 13.31 -5.44
C THR A 73 -12.48 14.69 -5.70
N ASP A 74 -11.35 15.01 -5.09
CA ASP A 74 -10.63 16.24 -5.37
C ASP A 74 -9.37 15.93 -6.19
N THR A 75 -9.10 16.72 -7.21
CA THR A 75 -7.95 16.55 -8.11
C THR A 75 -7.08 17.79 -8.03
N GLN A 76 -5.84 17.59 -7.61
CA GLN A 76 -4.82 18.63 -7.58
C GLN A 76 -3.73 18.34 -8.61
N SER A 77 -3.25 19.37 -9.28
CA SER A 77 -2.21 19.26 -10.31
C SER A 77 -1.12 20.31 -10.10
N SER A 78 0.10 19.98 -10.49
CA SER A 78 1.22 20.93 -10.52
C SER A 78 1.02 22.08 -11.50
N THR A 79 0.02 21.99 -12.38
CA THR A 79 -0.35 23.04 -13.32
C THR A 79 -1.37 24.04 -12.78
N ASP A 80 -1.95 23.78 -11.60
CA ASP A 80 -2.81 24.74 -10.94
C ASP A 80 -2.01 25.98 -10.52
N ALA A 81 -2.65 27.14 -10.57
CA ALA A 81 -2.02 28.47 -10.61
C ALA A 81 -1.14 28.86 -9.39
N ASP A 82 -1.03 28.03 -8.37
CA ASP A 82 -0.07 28.18 -7.29
C ASP A 82 1.32 27.68 -7.72
N ALA A 83 1.94 28.45 -8.63
CA ALA A 83 3.24 28.16 -9.25
C ALA A 83 4.43 27.99 -8.28
N ASN A 84 4.23 28.11 -6.99
CA ASN A 84 5.28 27.92 -5.97
C ASN A 84 5.62 26.46 -5.69
N TYR A 85 4.95 25.50 -6.34
CA TYR A 85 5.10 24.07 -6.08
C TYR A 85 5.50 23.24 -7.31
N ALA A 86 5.84 23.91 -8.43
CA ALA A 86 6.40 23.21 -9.59
C ALA A 86 7.79 22.67 -9.20
N VAL A 87 7.95 21.37 -9.20
CA VAL A 87 9.26 20.74 -9.07
C VAL A 87 9.93 20.81 -10.44
N ASP A 88 11.13 21.42 -10.52
CA ASP A 88 11.84 21.62 -11.79
C ASP A 88 11.98 20.29 -12.57
N GLY A 89 11.52 20.31 -13.83
CA GLY A 89 11.67 19.22 -14.79
C GLY A 89 10.66 18.08 -14.69
N CYS A 90 9.64 18.19 -13.83
CA CYS A 90 8.58 17.18 -13.75
C CYS A 90 7.20 17.79 -13.42
N THR A 91 6.15 17.01 -13.66
CA THR A 91 4.76 17.37 -13.34
C THR A 91 4.14 16.31 -12.45
N TYR A 92 3.14 16.67 -11.66
CA TYR A 92 2.33 15.71 -10.92
C TYR A 92 0.84 15.97 -11.07
N THR A 93 0.06 14.92 -10.85
CA THR A 93 -1.39 14.99 -10.68
C THR A 93 -1.75 14.15 -9.46
N THR A 94 -2.49 14.73 -8.52
CA THR A 94 -2.91 14.08 -7.30
C THR A 94 -4.42 14.03 -7.23
N VAL A 95 -4.95 12.86 -6.89
CA VAL A 95 -6.38 12.61 -6.66
C VAL A 95 -6.55 12.21 -5.21
N ILE A 96 -7.47 12.87 -4.51
CA ILE A 96 -7.88 12.56 -3.14
C ILE A 96 -9.28 11.97 -3.21
N ARG A 97 -9.49 10.82 -2.58
CA ARG A 97 -10.79 10.13 -2.52
C ARG A 97 -11.09 9.70 -1.10
N ASP A 98 -12.37 9.56 -0.78
CA ASP A 98 -12.78 8.86 0.43
C ASP A 98 -12.33 7.41 0.39
N TYR A 99 -11.96 6.87 1.54
CA TYR A 99 -11.49 5.49 1.66
C TYR A 99 -12.26 4.74 2.76
N PRO A 100 -12.76 3.51 2.53
CA PRO A 100 -12.69 2.76 1.27
C PRO A 100 -13.48 3.40 0.12
N CYS A 101 -13.08 3.11 -1.11
CA CYS A 101 -13.72 3.62 -2.31
C CYS A 101 -14.08 2.47 -3.26
N SER A 102 -15.06 2.71 -4.12
CA SER A 102 -15.42 1.82 -5.22
C SER A 102 -15.21 2.55 -6.53
N ASP A 103 -14.31 2.04 -7.38
CA ASP A 103 -14.08 2.58 -8.72
C ASP A 103 -13.76 1.46 -9.69
N VAL A 104 -14.65 1.24 -10.63
CA VAL A 104 -14.49 0.19 -11.67
C VAL A 104 -13.26 0.41 -12.55
N ASN A 105 -12.75 1.64 -12.61
CA ASN A 105 -11.55 1.98 -13.38
C ASN A 105 -10.26 1.86 -12.55
N ASP A 106 -10.36 1.66 -11.24
CA ASP A 106 -9.22 1.53 -10.34
C ASP A 106 -9.46 0.45 -9.26
N PRO A 107 -9.80 -0.79 -9.67
CA PRO A 107 -10.23 -1.85 -8.74
C PRO A 107 -9.10 -2.35 -7.83
N LEU A 108 -7.85 -2.03 -8.12
CA LEU A 108 -6.71 -2.40 -7.27
C LEU A 108 -6.67 -1.59 -5.97
N PHE A 109 -7.18 -0.36 -5.97
CA PHE A 109 -7.11 0.57 -4.85
C PHE A 109 -8.48 0.98 -4.32
N CYS A 110 -9.50 0.90 -5.18
CA CYS A 110 -10.89 1.25 -4.87
C CYS A 110 -11.80 0.05 -5.13
N ASN A 111 -11.85 -0.89 -4.18
CA ASN A 111 -12.59 -2.14 -4.28
C ASN A 111 -13.53 -2.38 -3.07
N ASP A 112 -13.98 -1.31 -2.41
CA ASP A 112 -14.81 -1.37 -1.20
C ASP A 112 -14.19 -2.18 -0.04
N GLN A 113 -12.86 -2.22 0.03
CA GLN A 113 -12.11 -2.90 1.07
C GLN A 113 -11.21 -1.92 1.82
N VAL A 114 -10.97 -2.19 3.10
CA VAL A 114 -10.00 -1.46 3.91
C VAL A 114 -8.74 -2.29 4.01
N TYR A 115 -7.65 -1.80 3.42
CA TYR A 115 -6.35 -2.45 3.44
C TYR A 115 -5.38 -1.71 4.35
N ILE A 116 -4.87 -2.40 5.36
CA ILE A 116 -3.87 -1.91 6.31
C ILE A 116 -2.57 -2.66 6.01
N ALA A 117 -1.61 -1.98 5.39
CA ALA A 117 -0.38 -2.60 4.89
C ALA A 117 0.51 -3.16 6.02
N SER A 118 0.53 -2.49 7.16
CA SER A 118 1.27 -2.95 8.34
C SER A 118 0.67 -2.30 9.58
N LEU A 119 0.15 -3.12 10.47
CA LEU A 119 -0.29 -2.73 11.80
C LEU A 119 0.65 -3.39 12.81
N SER A 120 1.36 -2.55 13.55
CA SER A 120 2.34 -3.03 14.54
C SER A 120 1.64 -3.76 15.68
N GLU A 121 2.38 -4.64 16.35
CA GLU A 121 1.93 -5.28 17.58
C GLU A 121 1.38 -4.24 18.57
N ASN A 122 0.21 -4.54 19.14
CA ASN A 122 -0.53 -3.66 20.06
C ASN A 122 -0.95 -2.29 19.53
N ALA A 123 -0.63 -1.94 18.27
CA ALA A 123 -1.23 -0.78 17.63
C ALA A 123 -2.71 -1.05 17.33
N VAL A 124 -3.49 0.01 17.23
CA VAL A 124 -4.94 -0.08 16.96
C VAL A 124 -5.25 0.54 15.63
N GLN A 125 -6.17 -0.04 14.89
CA GLN A 125 -6.78 0.55 13.70
C GLN A 125 -8.30 0.58 13.85
N GLU A 126 -8.88 1.75 13.66
CA GLU A 126 -10.32 1.96 13.67
C GLU A 126 -10.87 1.98 12.24
N ILE A 127 -12.00 1.31 12.06
CA ILE A 127 -12.70 1.23 10.78
C ILE A 127 -14.18 1.53 11.04
N LYS A 128 -14.73 2.53 10.37
CA LYS A 128 -16.17 2.78 10.38
C LYS A 128 -16.89 1.67 9.63
N VAL A 129 -17.98 1.21 10.20
CA VAL A 129 -18.82 0.18 9.60
C VAL A 129 -20.28 0.60 9.63
N LYS A 130 -21.09 -0.08 8.82
CA LYS A 130 -22.55 0.00 8.80
C LYS A 130 -23.15 -1.38 8.99
N ASP A 131 -24.46 -1.45 9.12
CA ASP A 131 -25.17 -2.73 9.19
C ASP A 131 -24.84 -3.62 7.99
N GLY A 132 -24.48 -4.86 8.28
CA GLY A 132 -24.07 -5.85 7.30
C GLY A 132 -23.17 -6.93 7.89
N SER A 133 -22.17 -7.33 7.11
CA SER A 133 -21.15 -8.28 7.55
C SER A 133 -19.79 -7.87 7.03
N ILE A 134 -18.74 -8.22 7.77
CA ILE A 134 -17.36 -8.04 7.37
C ILE A 134 -16.61 -9.36 7.40
N GLY A 135 -15.72 -9.55 6.45
CA GLY A 135 -14.65 -10.54 6.47
C GLY A 135 -13.33 -9.86 6.78
N ILE A 136 -12.51 -10.49 7.59
CA ILE A 136 -11.18 -9.98 7.94
C ILE A 136 -10.16 -11.02 7.52
N GLU A 137 -9.25 -10.63 6.63
CA GLU A 137 -8.10 -11.41 6.24
C GLU A 137 -6.84 -10.75 6.81
N PHE A 138 -6.00 -11.50 7.48
CA PHE A 138 -4.75 -10.98 7.99
C PHE A 138 -3.57 -11.89 7.65
N THR A 139 -2.44 -11.26 7.33
CA THR A 139 -1.18 -11.90 6.95
C THR A 139 -0.09 -11.47 7.91
N TYR A 140 0.77 -12.36 8.32
CA TYR A 140 1.77 -12.16 9.37
C TYR A 140 3.10 -12.86 9.00
N GLY A 141 4.17 -12.43 9.65
CA GLY A 141 5.51 -12.97 9.40
C GLY A 141 5.82 -14.28 10.13
N ASN A 142 5.21 -14.55 11.31
CA ASN A 142 5.40 -15.77 12.09
C ASN A 142 4.05 -16.42 12.42
N ILE A 143 3.90 -17.67 11.98
CA ILE A 143 2.62 -18.40 11.86
C ILE A 143 2.00 -18.76 13.20
N ASP A 144 2.80 -19.06 14.20
CA ASP A 144 2.33 -19.76 15.40
C ASP A 144 1.85 -18.81 16.51
N GLU A 145 1.97 -17.49 16.31
CA GLU A 145 1.66 -16.50 17.33
C GLU A 145 0.65 -15.43 16.88
N ALA A 146 0.19 -15.50 15.61
CA ALA A 146 -0.69 -14.46 15.08
C ALA A 146 -2.08 -14.50 15.69
N SER A 147 -2.39 -13.49 16.46
CA SER A 147 -3.71 -13.31 17.06
C SER A 147 -4.19 -11.88 16.85
N LEU A 148 -5.49 -11.74 16.64
CA LEU A 148 -6.15 -10.47 16.37
C LEU A 148 -7.30 -10.27 17.38
N ALA A 149 -7.26 -9.17 18.12
CA ALA A 149 -8.39 -8.70 18.89
C ALA A 149 -9.25 -7.80 18.02
N VAL A 150 -10.56 -8.06 18.03
CA VAL A 150 -11.58 -7.32 17.30
C VAL A 150 -12.59 -6.79 18.31
N TYR A 151 -12.74 -5.48 18.38
CA TYR A 151 -13.70 -4.80 19.22
C TYR A 151 -14.80 -4.21 18.34
N LEU A 152 -16.04 -4.57 18.62
CA LEU A 152 -17.23 -4.14 17.89
C LEU A 152 -17.99 -3.14 18.76
N TYR A 153 -17.88 -1.86 18.42
CA TYR A 153 -18.53 -0.78 19.17
C TYR A 153 -19.97 -0.56 18.68
N LYS A 154 -20.90 -0.77 19.57
CA LYS A 154 -22.32 -0.45 19.41
C LYS A 154 -22.67 0.80 20.22
N ALA A 155 -23.88 1.31 20.09
CA ALA A 155 -24.30 2.50 20.82
C ALA A 155 -24.12 2.37 22.34
N ASP A 156 -24.46 1.18 22.92
CA ASP A 156 -24.52 0.97 24.36
C ASP A 156 -23.58 -0.13 24.87
N SER A 157 -22.78 -0.73 24.00
CA SER A 157 -21.92 -1.87 24.37
C SER A 157 -20.72 -2.03 23.45
N VAL A 158 -19.72 -2.75 23.93
CA VAL A 158 -18.56 -3.16 23.14
C VAL A 158 -18.43 -4.68 23.22
N ASP A 159 -18.58 -5.34 22.07
CA ASP A 159 -18.32 -6.78 21.98
C ASP A 159 -16.84 -6.98 21.65
N ARG A 160 -16.14 -7.75 22.47
CA ARG A 160 -14.74 -8.12 22.25
C ARG A 160 -14.67 -9.55 21.75
N LYS A 161 -13.98 -9.75 20.64
CA LYS A 161 -13.66 -11.07 20.09
C LYS A 161 -12.18 -11.18 19.86
N MET A 162 -11.63 -12.32 20.18
CA MET A 162 -10.21 -12.63 19.99
C MET A 162 -10.10 -13.79 19.04
N TYR A 163 -9.25 -13.67 18.03
CA TYR A 163 -9.03 -14.69 17.01
C TYR A 163 -7.59 -15.10 17.01
N HIS A 164 -7.34 -16.40 16.96
CA HIS A 164 -6.03 -16.99 16.77
C HIS A 164 -5.97 -17.71 15.41
N CYS A 165 -4.84 -17.60 14.73
CA CYS A 165 -4.64 -18.22 13.43
C CYS A 165 -4.29 -19.71 13.58
N GLY A 166 -5.20 -20.58 13.20
CA GLY A 166 -5.03 -22.03 13.28
C GLY A 166 -5.41 -22.60 14.64
N SER A 167 -5.54 -23.92 14.71
CA SER A 167 -6.11 -24.62 15.86
C SER A 167 -5.09 -25.19 16.86
N SER A 168 -3.80 -25.16 16.54
CA SER A 168 -2.83 -26.01 17.23
C SER A 168 -2.14 -25.39 18.45
N ASN A 169 -2.12 -24.06 18.57
CA ASN A 169 -1.39 -23.37 19.64
C ASN A 169 -2.08 -22.09 20.09
N SER A 170 -3.40 -22.15 20.31
CA SER A 170 -4.10 -20.98 20.87
C SER A 170 -3.46 -20.60 22.21
N PRO A 171 -3.03 -19.35 22.39
CA PRO A 171 -2.41 -18.90 23.64
C PRO A 171 -3.39 -18.89 24.81
N ASN A 172 -4.69 -18.94 24.55
CA ASN A 172 -5.75 -19.01 25.55
C ASN A 172 -6.98 -19.73 24.99
N ALA A 173 -7.71 -20.46 25.82
CA ALA A 173 -8.96 -21.15 25.46
C ALA A 173 -10.08 -20.20 25.01
N ASP A 174 -9.98 -18.91 25.33
CA ASP A 174 -10.99 -17.89 25.00
C ASP A 174 -10.84 -17.32 23.58
N PHE A 175 -9.86 -17.81 22.79
CA PHE A 175 -9.68 -17.36 21.42
C PHE A 175 -10.51 -18.19 20.45
N ASP A 176 -11.31 -17.52 19.63
CA ASP A 176 -11.92 -18.12 18.45
C ASP A 176 -10.85 -18.46 17.40
N THR A 177 -11.11 -19.49 16.61
CA THR A 177 -10.17 -19.91 15.57
C THR A 177 -10.47 -19.18 14.25
N ALA A 178 -9.49 -18.46 13.71
CA ALA A 178 -9.51 -17.98 12.32
C ALA A 178 -9.06 -19.11 11.38
N SER A 179 -9.73 -19.21 10.23
CA SER A 179 -9.37 -20.21 9.20
C SER A 179 -8.00 -19.91 8.61
N LYS A 180 -7.08 -20.87 8.67
CA LYS A 180 -5.71 -20.73 8.14
C LYS A 180 -5.61 -21.33 6.74
N ASP A 181 -5.15 -20.53 5.77
CA ASP A 181 -4.69 -21.03 4.49
C ASP A 181 -3.18 -21.27 4.53
N VAL A 182 -2.79 -22.54 4.53
CA VAL A 182 -1.38 -22.96 4.63
C VAL A 182 -0.55 -22.59 3.39
N ASN A 183 -1.19 -22.37 2.23
CA ASN A 183 -0.49 -22.07 0.99
C ASN A 183 -0.13 -20.58 0.89
N THR A 184 -0.97 -19.71 1.44
CA THR A 184 -0.80 -18.25 1.32
C THR A 184 -0.30 -17.61 2.61
N GLY A 185 -0.27 -18.34 3.72
CA GLY A 185 0.08 -17.79 5.03
C GLY A 185 -0.93 -16.76 5.55
N LYS A 186 -2.18 -16.85 5.09
CA LYS A 186 -3.27 -15.95 5.45
C LYS A 186 -4.21 -16.60 6.44
N CYS A 187 -4.77 -15.78 7.32
CA CYS A 187 -5.84 -16.17 8.20
C CYS A 187 -7.09 -15.37 7.92
N THR A 188 -8.23 -16.05 7.92
CA THR A 188 -9.51 -15.46 7.54
C THR A 188 -10.56 -15.66 8.62
N ILE A 189 -11.20 -14.56 9.00
CA ILE A 189 -12.45 -14.52 9.76
C ILE A 189 -13.56 -14.27 8.72
N SER A 190 -14.32 -15.29 8.39
CA SER A 190 -15.15 -15.30 7.18
C SER A 190 -16.39 -14.43 7.25
N SER A 191 -16.97 -14.21 8.43
CA SER A 191 -18.18 -13.37 8.56
C SER A 191 -18.38 -12.92 9.99
N LEU A 192 -18.24 -11.63 10.21
CA LEU A 192 -18.59 -10.94 11.44
C LEU A 192 -19.80 -10.04 11.17
N SER A 193 -20.88 -10.25 11.90
CA SER A 193 -22.04 -9.36 11.81
C SER A 193 -21.70 -7.98 12.37
N THR A 194 -22.04 -6.94 11.62
CA THR A 194 -21.91 -5.54 12.02
C THR A 194 -23.25 -4.88 12.31
N THR A 195 -24.31 -5.66 12.55
CA THR A 195 -25.63 -5.11 12.91
C THR A 195 -25.57 -4.34 14.21
N GLY A 196 -25.95 -3.06 14.16
CA GLY A 196 -25.86 -2.12 15.28
C GLY A 196 -24.44 -1.70 15.66
N VAL A 197 -23.44 -2.12 14.90
CA VAL A 197 -22.03 -1.72 15.10
C VAL A 197 -21.74 -0.49 14.26
N THR A 198 -21.12 0.52 14.86
CA THR A 198 -20.74 1.77 14.20
C THR A 198 -19.25 1.84 13.91
N LEU A 199 -18.44 1.14 14.70
CA LEU A 199 -17.00 1.16 14.63
C LEU A 199 -16.43 -0.21 14.97
N VAL A 200 -15.44 -0.64 14.21
CA VAL A 200 -14.62 -1.83 14.49
C VAL A 200 -13.20 -1.38 14.78
N ARG A 201 -12.63 -1.85 15.89
CA ARG A 201 -11.21 -1.66 16.21
C ARG A 201 -10.49 -2.99 16.10
N LEU A 202 -9.34 -2.95 15.43
CA LEU A 202 -8.48 -4.10 15.20
C LEU A 202 -7.16 -3.87 15.94
N ARG A 203 -6.76 -4.85 16.73
CA ARG A 203 -5.50 -4.80 17.49
C ARG A 203 -4.74 -6.11 17.30
N PRO A 204 -3.60 -6.11 16.60
CA PRO A 204 -2.70 -7.25 16.55
C PRO A 204 -2.16 -7.59 17.94
N LEU A 205 -2.13 -8.86 18.24
CA LEU A 205 -1.51 -9.40 19.46
C LEU A 205 -0.32 -10.25 19.05
N TYR A 206 0.80 -10.08 19.76
CA TYR A 206 2.04 -10.86 19.63
C TYR A 206 2.86 -10.65 18.35
N THR A 207 2.31 -10.10 17.27
CA THR A 207 3.06 -9.85 16.03
C THR A 207 2.43 -8.75 15.19
N SER A 208 3.24 -8.05 14.41
CA SER A 208 2.76 -7.10 13.40
C SER A 208 2.13 -7.86 12.23
N MET A 209 1.06 -7.31 11.65
CA MET A 209 0.36 -7.95 10.54
C MET A 209 -0.17 -6.95 9.52
N SER A 210 -0.38 -7.40 8.29
CA SER A 210 -1.21 -6.70 7.32
C SER A 210 -2.63 -7.23 7.42
N ILE A 211 -3.62 -6.35 7.30
CA ILE A 211 -5.03 -6.69 7.47
C ILE A 211 -5.82 -6.16 6.27
N ASN A 212 -6.71 -6.98 5.76
CA ASN A 212 -7.68 -6.60 4.75
C ASN A 212 -9.09 -6.84 5.29
N VAL A 213 -9.94 -5.82 5.30
CA VAL A 213 -11.33 -5.91 5.75
C VAL A 213 -12.24 -5.64 4.57
N SER A 214 -13.13 -6.57 4.29
CA SER A 214 -14.05 -6.53 3.15
C SER A 214 -15.49 -6.87 3.58
N GLY A 215 -16.44 -6.61 2.70
CA GLY A 215 -17.84 -6.98 2.91
C GLY A 215 -18.79 -5.80 2.93
N SER A 216 -20.08 -6.10 3.01
CA SER A 216 -21.16 -5.09 2.97
C SER A 216 -21.11 -4.09 4.12
N GLY A 217 -20.51 -4.49 5.24
CA GLY A 217 -20.37 -3.64 6.43
C GLY A 217 -19.36 -2.50 6.25
N VAL A 218 -18.38 -2.62 5.34
CA VAL A 218 -17.40 -1.54 5.04
C VAL A 218 -17.66 -0.84 3.72
N ALA A 219 -18.36 -1.47 2.79
CA ALA A 219 -18.65 -0.89 1.49
C ALA A 219 -19.41 0.44 1.61
N GLY A 220 -18.85 1.50 1.02
CA GLY A 220 -19.42 2.86 1.07
C GLY A 220 -19.39 3.54 2.44
N THR A 221 -18.60 3.05 3.40
CA THR A 221 -18.27 3.78 4.63
C THR A 221 -17.08 4.70 4.37
N LYS A 222 -16.80 5.62 5.31
CA LYS A 222 -15.68 6.55 5.20
C LYS A 222 -14.78 6.39 6.44
N SER A 223 -13.67 5.71 6.29
CA SER A 223 -12.69 5.47 7.36
C SER A 223 -11.44 6.33 7.25
N GLY A 224 -11.28 7.05 6.13
CA GLY A 224 -10.12 7.89 5.86
C GLY A 224 -10.11 8.39 4.43
N TYR A 225 -8.92 8.66 3.92
CA TYR A 225 -8.68 9.14 2.56
C TYR A 225 -7.64 8.27 1.86
N LEU A 226 -7.84 8.03 0.57
CA LEU A 226 -6.84 7.54 -0.36
C LEU A 226 -6.31 8.72 -1.18
N ILE A 227 -5.01 8.96 -1.08
CA ILE A 227 -4.28 9.95 -1.87
C ILE A 227 -3.48 9.18 -2.91
N LYS A 228 -3.76 9.42 -4.18
CA LYS A 228 -3.03 8.83 -5.30
C LYS A 228 -2.34 9.94 -6.06
N SER A 229 -1.02 9.99 -5.97
CA SER A 229 -0.21 10.98 -6.68
C SER A 229 0.60 10.30 -7.79
N LYS A 230 0.52 10.85 -9.01
CA LYS A 230 1.25 10.41 -10.18
C LYS A 230 2.20 11.52 -10.61
N GLY A 231 3.49 11.28 -10.53
CA GLY A 231 4.54 12.15 -11.06
C GLY A 231 5.01 11.68 -12.44
N SER A 232 5.39 12.62 -13.30
CA SER A 232 5.90 12.35 -14.65
C SER A 232 7.10 13.23 -14.96
N ALA A 233 8.17 12.61 -15.46
CA ALA A 233 9.39 13.29 -15.91
C ALA A 233 9.84 12.68 -17.24
N GLY A 234 9.90 13.49 -18.32
CA GLY A 234 10.14 13.00 -19.67
C GLY A 234 9.13 11.92 -20.06
N SER A 235 9.61 10.73 -20.36
CA SER A 235 8.76 9.58 -20.77
C SER A 235 8.39 8.65 -19.60
N VAL A 236 8.85 8.92 -18.38
CA VAL A 236 8.68 8.06 -17.21
C VAL A 236 7.61 8.62 -16.29
N SER A 237 6.72 7.74 -15.82
CA SER A 237 5.75 8.07 -14.77
C SER A 237 5.92 7.16 -13.56
N ARG A 238 5.70 7.69 -12.36
CA ARG A 238 5.68 6.97 -11.08
C ARG A 238 4.46 7.37 -10.29
N SER A 239 3.91 6.45 -9.51
CA SER A 239 2.76 6.72 -8.66
C SER A 239 3.07 6.38 -7.21
N VAL A 240 2.55 7.20 -6.30
CA VAL A 240 2.58 7.02 -4.85
C VAL A 240 1.15 6.99 -4.35
N ASN A 241 0.80 6.00 -3.54
CA ASN A 241 -0.51 5.88 -2.92
C ASN A 241 -0.34 5.95 -1.41
N ILE A 242 -1.10 6.84 -0.76
CA ILE A 242 -1.10 7.03 0.68
C ILE A 242 -2.52 6.80 1.21
N TYR A 243 -2.64 5.92 2.19
CA TYR A 243 -3.86 5.72 2.95
C TYR A 243 -3.75 6.52 4.24
N ARG A 244 -4.61 7.51 4.42
CA ARG A 244 -4.70 8.31 5.62
C ARG A 244 -6.00 8.02 6.33
N TYR A 245 -5.92 7.31 7.43
CA TYR A 245 -7.07 7.04 8.29
C TYR A 245 -7.38 8.24 9.18
N TYR A 246 -8.61 8.34 9.65
CA TYR A 246 -8.97 9.31 10.67
C TYR A 246 -8.18 9.10 11.95
N SER A 247 -8.07 10.15 12.77
CA SER A 247 -7.43 10.05 14.08
C SER A 247 -8.14 9.00 14.94
N GLN A 248 -7.36 8.22 15.65
CA GLN A 248 -7.82 7.08 16.42
C GLN A 248 -7.47 7.26 17.90
N LEU A 249 -8.31 6.69 18.76
CA LEU A 249 -8.01 6.65 20.19
C LEU A 249 -6.89 5.65 20.47
N PRO A 250 -5.91 5.98 21.34
CA PRO A 250 -4.89 5.04 21.77
C PRO A 250 -5.45 3.74 22.33
N ALA A 251 -4.71 2.65 22.22
CA ALA A 251 -5.11 1.32 22.70
C ALA A 251 -5.45 1.27 24.21
N ALA A 252 -4.85 2.15 25.00
CA ALA A 252 -5.15 2.24 26.45
C ALA A 252 -6.64 2.53 26.77
N PHE A 253 -7.36 3.16 25.84
CA PHE A 253 -8.80 3.41 26.00
C PHE A 253 -9.66 2.17 25.80
N ASP A 254 -9.18 1.10 25.18
CA ASP A 254 -9.93 -0.14 24.97
C ASP A 254 -10.29 -0.80 26.31
N GLU A 255 -9.37 -0.78 27.24
CA GLU A 255 -9.57 -1.36 28.58
C GLU A 255 -10.46 -0.47 29.45
N ALA A 256 -10.32 0.85 29.34
CA ALA A 256 -11.13 1.79 30.07
C ALA A 256 -12.62 1.73 29.67
N VAL A 257 -12.91 1.61 28.37
CA VAL A 257 -14.30 1.52 27.86
C VAL A 257 -14.95 0.21 28.27
N VAL A 258 -14.20 -0.90 28.26
CA VAL A 258 -14.71 -2.21 28.69
C VAL A 258 -15.03 -2.21 30.20
N SER A 259 -14.23 -1.52 31.02
CA SER A 259 -14.49 -1.44 32.46
C SER A 259 -15.72 -0.59 32.84
N LEU A 260 -16.08 0.39 32.00
CA LEU A 260 -17.28 1.21 32.20
C LEU A 260 -18.58 0.50 31.76
N GLY A 261 -18.48 -0.53 30.92
CA GLY A 261 -19.62 -1.34 30.46
C GLY A 261 -19.94 -2.55 31.33
N SER A 262 -19.07 -2.93 32.25
CA SER A 262 -19.40 -3.94 33.27
C SER A 262 -19.95 -3.24 34.50
N ASP A 263 -21.19 -3.56 34.91
CA ASP A 263 -21.74 -3.18 36.22
C ASP A 263 -20.72 -3.57 37.30
N VAL A 264 -19.92 -2.61 37.71
CA VAL A 264 -19.12 -2.75 38.93
C VAL A 264 -20.11 -2.66 40.09
N GLN A 265 -20.70 -3.75 40.49
CA GLN A 265 -21.33 -3.87 41.81
C GLN A 265 -20.19 -3.74 42.82
N LEU A 266 -19.99 -2.54 43.31
CA LEU A 266 -19.24 -2.30 44.54
C LEU A 266 -20.06 -2.82 45.71
N ASN A 267 -19.71 -3.97 46.21
CA ASN A 267 -20.16 -4.45 47.52
C ASN A 267 -19.39 -3.74 48.62
#